data_3e16469d767522bc5bdcf4d0c30beace
#
_entry.id   3e16469d767522bc5bdcf4d0c30beace
#
_cell.length_a   1.000
_cell.length_b   1.000
_cell.length_c   1.000
_cell.angle_alpha   90.00
_cell.angle_beta   90.00
_cell.angle_gamma   90.00
#
_symmetry.space_group_name_H-M   'P 1'
#
loop_
_entity.id
_entity.type
_entity.pdbx_description
1 polymer ?
#
loop_
_entity_poly.entity_id
_entity_poly.type
_entity_poly.pdbx_seq_one_letter_code
_entity_poly.pdbx_strand_id
1 'polypeptide(L)'
;MVVVNQCRALFLASCLSAAASAQNATLPIVDLGYELHQAAHFDVCIPSQLRRVSAYHEFCAELYQSSRQFSNVRYAAPPVGDLRFAAPQVPAVNRSVLQRGDVGRICAQGSPDWFTAELSVVPDLLSGNSASINVSEATKTLQDLRAQTSAQVAANSSALLANQDPRVSEDCLFLDVFAPKDAFDLAGKGYGSPVMVYIHGGGFASGSKADTDPTSLLDQAKIDGEDIVFVTINYRLGAFGWLSGPEFQASGGIANAGLHDQRLALEWVQKNIHLFGGDPNRVTIMGSSAGASSVLHQITAYGGKKSPAPFAQAILESPGFAPMPSAIQQQKTFDQYMSYLNVTSLADARQLPSQALLAANSLSIALAPFGSFGYSIAVDGDFVPALSGQLLANGFYDKSIKNIMTGHALNEALGFTDPTTQNDTAFRKSVIGNFPSLAAYPDEVDYIVNTLYPPIFDGSQAQNYTTQLLRASAFNFEVSLTCSNYYLNKAFANSSY
;
A
#
# COMPACT_ATOMS: atom_id res chain seq x y z
N MET A 1 -27.11 24.79 41.09
CA MET A 1 -25.67 24.46 41.21
C MET A 1 -25.39 23.18 41.95
N VAL A 2 -26.04 22.83 43.04
CA VAL A 2 -25.80 21.61 43.84
C VAL A 2 -26.16 20.33 43.07
N VAL A 3 -27.27 20.29 42.33
CA VAL A 3 -27.73 19.13 41.56
C VAL A 3 -26.79 18.80 40.38
N VAL A 4 -26.22 19.81 39.73
CA VAL A 4 -25.27 19.61 38.60
C VAL A 4 -23.94 19.03 39.09
N ASN A 5 -23.49 19.37 40.30
CA ASN A 5 -22.27 18.82 40.89
C ASN A 5 -22.46 17.39 41.40
N GLN A 6 -23.65 17.01 41.87
CA GLN A 6 -23.96 15.63 42.26
C GLN A 6 -24.07 14.70 41.03
N CYS A 7 -24.66 15.16 39.94
CA CYS A 7 -24.67 14.41 38.69
C CYS A 7 -23.24 14.22 38.12
N ARG A 8 -22.38 15.23 38.20
CA ARG A 8 -20.96 15.11 37.81
C ARG A 8 -20.16 14.14 38.67
N ALA A 9 -20.38 14.09 39.96
CA ALA A 9 -19.70 13.20 40.88
C ALA A 9 -20.14 11.72 40.69
N LEU A 10 -21.43 11.48 40.47
CA LEU A 10 -21.98 10.17 40.16
C LEU A 10 -21.51 9.68 38.79
N PHE A 11 -21.38 10.56 37.81
CA PHE A 11 -20.88 10.25 36.47
C PHE A 11 -19.38 9.89 36.49
N LEU A 12 -18.54 10.64 37.19
CA LEU A 12 -17.13 10.31 37.40
C LEU A 12 -16.94 8.98 38.14
N ALA A 13 -17.78 8.67 39.12
CA ALA A 13 -17.73 7.43 39.85
C ALA A 13 -18.15 6.22 38.99
N SER A 14 -19.15 6.39 38.10
CA SER A 14 -19.54 5.33 37.15
C SER A 14 -18.49 5.10 36.06
N CYS A 15 -17.84 6.15 35.54
CA CYS A 15 -16.72 6.03 34.59
C CYS A 15 -15.50 5.37 35.24
N LEU A 16 -15.17 5.70 36.48
CA LEU A 16 -14.08 5.06 37.22
C LEU A 16 -14.38 3.61 37.56
N SER A 17 -15.63 3.26 37.86
CA SER A 17 -16.03 1.87 38.12
C SER A 17 -16.09 1.04 36.83
N ALA A 18 -16.49 1.63 35.68
CA ALA A 18 -16.46 0.98 34.38
C ALA A 18 -15.00 0.76 33.92
N ALA A 19 -14.12 1.74 34.11
CA ALA A 19 -12.70 1.59 33.83
C ALA A 19 -12.02 0.54 34.73
N ALA A 20 -12.39 0.49 36.00
CA ALA A 20 -11.87 -0.52 36.93
C ALA A 20 -12.40 -1.93 36.66
N SER A 21 -13.64 -2.07 36.18
CA SER A 21 -14.18 -3.38 35.76
C SER A 21 -13.58 -3.87 34.43
N ALA A 22 -13.23 -2.93 33.51
CA ALA A 22 -12.52 -3.28 32.29
C ALA A 22 -11.08 -3.75 32.53
N GLN A 23 -10.40 -3.25 33.57
CA GLN A 23 -9.05 -3.67 33.95
C GLN A 23 -8.99 -5.12 34.51
N ASN A 24 -10.10 -5.69 34.96
CA ASN A 24 -10.16 -7.06 35.51
C ASN A 24 -10.71 -8.11 34.51
N ALA A 25 -11.13 -7.72 33.32
CA ALA A 25 -11.54 -8.67 32.30
C ALA A 25 -10.30 -9.30 31.65
N THR A 26 -10.17 -10.62 31.71
CA THR A 26 -9.12 -11.33 30.95
C THR A 26 -9.39 -11.15 29.46
N LEU A 27 -8.44 -10.53 28.74
CA LEU A 27 -8.52 -10.35 27.32
C LEU A 27 -8.58 -11.70 26.59
N PRO A 28 -9.41 -11.84 25.55
CA PRO A 28 -9.54 -13.09 24.83
C PRO A 28 -8.22 -13.50 24.15
N ILE A 29 -7.99 -14.80 24.11
CA ILE A 29 -6.83 -15.41 23.44
C ILE A 29 -7.37 -16.28 22.30
N VAL A 30 -6.79 -16.12 21.12
CA VAL A 30 -7.03 -16.95 19.94
C VAL A 30 -5.87 -17.92 19.77
N ASP A 31 -6.18 -19.19 19.54
CA ASP A 31 -5.21 -20.22 19.20
C ASP A 31 -5.16 -20.38 17.67
N LEU A 32 -4.07 -19.90 17.07
CA LEU A 32 -3.84 -19.97 15.62
C LEU A 32 -3.21 -21.31 15.18
N GLY A 33 -2.98 -22.24 16.14
CA GLY A 33 -2.30 -23.50 15.92
C GLY A 33 -0.78 -23.39 15.91
N TYR A 34 -0.23 -22.32 15.39
CA TYR A 34 1.22 -22.04 15.42
C TYR A 34 1.64 -21.04 16.49
N GLU A 35 0.74 -20.19 16.99
CA GLU A 35 0.94 -19.27 18.12
C GLU A 35 -0.36 -19.06 18.91
N LEU A 36 -0.23 -18.59 20.15
CA LEU A 36 -1.32 -18.09 20.97
C LEU A 36 -1.29 -16.56 20.93
N HIS A 37 -2.37 -15.91 20.53
CA HIS A 37 -2.43 -14.47 20.37
C HIS A 37 -3.54 -13.87 21.23
N GLN A 38 -3.20 -12.87 22.05
CA GLN A 38 -4.12 -12.16 22.94
C GLN A 38 -4.57 -10.85 22.30
N ALA A 39 -5.84 -10.50 22.47
CA ALA A 39 -6.33 -9.17 22.08
C ALA A 39 -5.56 -8.07 22.83
N ALA A 40 -5.37 -6.94 22.16
CA ALA A 40 -4.76 -5.76 22.76
C ALA A 40 -5.74 -5.04 23.71
N HIS A 41 -5.21 -4.31 24.72
CA HIS A 41 -5.97 -3.33 25.46
C HIS A 41 -6.14 -2.08 24.60
N PHE A 42 -7.36 -1.57 24.46
CA PHE A 42 -7.59 -0.24 23.94
C PHE A 42 -7.42 0.78 25.08
N ASP A 43 -6.33 1.55 25.05
CA ASP A 43 -6.29 2.83 25.71
C ASP A 43 -7.12 3.80 24.86
N VAL A 44 -8.26 4.22 25.39
CA VAL A 44 -9.11 5.24 24.74
C VAL A 44 -8.35 6.58 24.73
N CYS A 45 -7.52 6.80 23.74
CA CYS A 45 -6.93 8.11 23.46
C CYS A 45 -8.00 9.02 22.86
N ILE A 46 -8.73 9.73 23.71
CA ILE A 46 -9.67 10.79 23.29
C ILE A 46 -8.81 11.99 22.86
N PRO A 47 -8.89 12.45 21.59
CA PRO A 47 -8.20 13.66 21.16
C PRO A 47 -8.61 14.81 22.06
N SER A 48 -7.64 15.58 22.55
CA SER A 48 -7.84 16.66 23.53
C SER A 48 -8.83 17.75 23.09
N GLN A 49 -9.17 17.83 21.80
CA GLN A 49 -10.12 18.77 21.23
C GLN A 49 -11.60 18.35 21.36
N LEU A 50 -11.92 17.06 21.54
CA LEU A 50 -13.28 16.54 21.65
C LEU A 50 -13.78 16.38 23.08
N ARG A 51 -13.00 16.72 24.09
CA ARG A 51 -13.34 16.61 25.52
C ARG A 51 -14.50 17.52 26.00
N ARG A 52 -15.15 18.27 25.11
CA ARG A 52 -16.16 19.26 25.48
C ARG A 52 -17.63 18.90 25.24
N VAL A 53 -17.94 17.72 24.67
CA VAL A 53 -19.32 17.32 24.37
C VAL A 53 -19.64 16.01 25.07
N SER A 54 -20.40 16.06 26.16
CA SER A 54 -20.66 14.91 27.04
C SER A 54 -21.44 13.76 26.39
N ALA A 55 -22.31 14.04 25.43
CA ALA A 55 -23.09 13.01 24.72
C ALA A 55 -22.22 12.19 23.74
N TYR A 56 -21.14 12.77 23.21
CA TYR A 56 -20.19 12.07 22.34
C TYR A 56 -19.30 11.11 23.15
N HIS A 57 -19.09 11.38 24.42
CA HIS A 57 -18.29 10.52 25.32
C HIS A 57 -18.96 9.18 25.66
N GLU A 58 -20.28 9.18 25.89
CA GLU A 58 -21.01 7.93 26.16
C GLU A 58 -21.08 7.06 24.92
N PHE A 59 -21.36 7.66 23.77
CA PHE A 59 -21.44 6.99 22.48
C PHE A 59 -20.08 6.39 22.06
N CYS A 60 -18.97 7.15 22.17
CA CYS A 60 -17.63 6.63 21.88
C CYS A 60 -17.18 5.56 22.87
N ALA A 61 -17.50 5.66 24.16
CA ALA A 61 -17.11 4.66 25.15
C ALA A 61 -17.84 3.33 24.94
N GLU A 62 -19.12 3.34 24.53
CA GLU A 62 -19.87 2.13 24.17
C GLU A 62 -19.37 1.50 22.87
N LEU A 63 -19.03 2.32 21.87
CA LEU A 63 -18.51 1.84 20.57
C LEU A 63 -17.10 1.25 20.69
N TYR A 64 -16.20 1.92 21.44
CA TYR A 64 -14.84 1.42 21.67
C TYR A 64 -14.77 0.14 22.53
N GLN A 65 -15.75 -0.14 23.38
CA GLN A 65 -15.88 -1.43 24.04
C GLN A 65 -16.43 -2.53 23.11
N SER A 66 -16.86 -2.17 21.90
CA SER A 66 -17.55 -3.06 20.98
C SER A 66 -16.64 -3.84 20.04
N SER A 67 -15.35 -3.55 19.94
CA SER A 67 -14.43 -4.29 19.06
C SER A 67 -13.24 -4.89 19.81
N ARG A 68 -12.72 -6.01 19.29
CA ARG A 68 -11.51 -6.69 19.74
C ARG A 68 -10.44 -6.49 18.70
N GLN A 69 -9.32 -5.87 19.07
CA GLN A 69 -8.17 -5.74 18.20
C GLN A 69 -7.11 -6.79 18.56
N PHE A 70 -6.62 -7.48 17.54
CA PHE A 70 -5.48 -8.37 17.62
C PHE A 70 -4.38 -7.77 16.76
N SER A 71 -3.40 -7.16 17.40
CA SER A 71 -2.33 -6.40 16.71
C SER A 71 -1.10 -7.25 16.49
N ASN A 72 -0.41 -7.01 15.37
CA ASN A 72 0.84 -7.68 15.02
C ASN A 72 0.73 -9.22 15.06
N VAL A 73 -0.33 -9.78 14.50
CA VAL A 73 -0.49 -11.22 14.27
C VAL A 73 0.45 -11.61 13.13
N ARG A 74 1.33 -12.57 13.38
CA ARG A 74 2.31 -13.03 12.39
C ARG A 74 1.65 -13.92 11.35
N TYR A 75 1.65 -13.54 10.08
CA TYR A 75 1.14 -14.38 8.99
C TYR A 75 2.24 -15.09 8.20
N ALA A 76 3.49 -14.63 8.30
CA ALA A 76 4.65 -15.22 7.61
C ALA A 76 5.88 -15.28 8.52
N ALA A 77 6.79 -16.19 8.20
CA ALA A 77 8.10 -16.27 8.82
C ALA A 77 8.90 -14.96 8.60
N PRO A 78 9.80 -14.56 9.52
CA PRO A 78 10.66 -13.41 9.32
C PRO A 78 11.45 -13.50 8.02
N PRO A 79 11.32 -12.53 7.07
CA PRO A 79 12.05 -12.55 5.79
C PRO A 79 13.48 -12.03 5.95
N VAL A 80 14.27 -12.71 6.79
CA VAL A 80 15.66 -12.35 7.15
C VAL A 80 16.64 -13.43 6.73
N GLY A 81 17.92 -13.11 6.63
CA GLY A 81 18.96 -14.06 6.25
C GLY A 81 18.68 -14.67 4.88
N ASP A 82 18.61 -15.98 4.78
CA ASP A 82 18.36 -16.71 3.53
C ASP A 82 16.94 -16.48 2.95
N LEU A 83 15.99 -16.03 3.79
CA LEU A 83 14.64 -15.67 3.37
C LEU A 83 14.54 -14.23 2.81
N ARG A 84 15.62 -13.43 2.89
CA ARG A 84 15.69 -12.14 2.20
C ARG A 84 15.51 -12.32 0.71
N PHE A 85 14.67 -11.49 0.10
CA PHE A 85 14.39 -11.55 -1.35
C PHE A 85 13.81 -12.88 -1.85
N ALA A 86 13.39 -13.76 -0.96
CA ALA A 86 12.74 -15.02 -1.27
C ALA A 86 11.21 -14.92 -1.12
N ALA A 87 10.48 -15.92 -1.62
CA ALA A 87 9.05 -16.05 -1.37
C ALA A 87 8.76 -16.16 0.13
N PRO A 88 7.66 -15.58 0.64
CA PRO A 88 7.31 -15.69 2.04
C PRO A 88 6.98 -17.15 2.40
N GLN A 89 7.25 -17.52 3.64
CA GLN A 89 6.97 -18.85 4.16
C GLN A 89 6.00 -18.76 5.35
N VAL A 90 5.23 -19.81 5.59
CA VAL A 90 4.37 -19.91 6.78
C VAL A 90 5.20 -19.81 8.06
N PRO A 91 4.63 -19.23 9.14
CA PRO A 91 5.34 -19.12 10.41
C PRO A 91 5.69 -20.48 11.00
N ALA A 92 6.85 -20.57 11.65
CA ALA A 92 7.18 -21.71 12.49
C ALA A 92 6.25 -21.77 13.70
N VAL A 93 5.96 -22.98 14.19
CA VAL A 93 5.15 -23.17 15.41
C VAL A 93 5.92 -22.73 16.64
N ASN A 94 5.38 -21.73 17.35
CA ASN A 94 5.88 -21.28 18.64
C ASN A 94 4.69 -20.93 19.56
N ARG A 95 4.27 -21.87 20.39
CA ARG A 95 3.16 -21.70 21.35
C ARG A 95 3.65 -21.54 22.79
N SER A 96 4.96 -21.44 22.99
CA SER A 96 5.57 -21.29 24.34
C SER A 96 5.39 -19.88 24.90
N VAL A 97 5.10 -18.88 24.06
CA VAL A 97 4.94 -17.48 24.44
C VAL A 97 3.58 -16.99 23.96
N LEU A 98 2.84 -16.34 24.86
CA LEU A 98 1.61 -15.63 24.52
C LEU A 98 1.98 -14.32 23.81
N GLN A 99 1.59 -14.20 22.54
CA GLN A 99 1.78 -12.97 21.76
C GLN A 99 0.72 -11.95 22.16
N ARG A 100 1.13 -10.71 22.41
CA ARG A 100 0.23 -9.60 22.78
C ARG A 100 0.17 -8.49 21.74
N GLY A 101 1.01 -8.58 20.72
CA GLY A 101 1.09 -7.56 19.68
C GLY A 101 1.65 -6.21 20.13
N ASP A 102 2.27 -6.13 21.30
CA ASP A 102 2.75 -4.89 21.93
C ASP A 102 3.89 -4.21 21.14
N VAL A 103 4.64 -4.99 20.36
CA VAL A 103 5.77 -4.48 19.57
C VAL A 103 5.31 -4.25 18.14
N GLY A 104 5.00 -2.99 17.83
CA GLY A 104 4.64 -2.58 16.46
C GLY A 104 5.78 -2.88 15.48
N ARG A 105 5.43 -3.37 14.30
CA ARG A 105 6.37 -3.65 13.21
C ARG A 105 5.84 -3.05 11.93
N ILE A 106 6.71 -2.34 11.20
CA ILE A 106 6.46 -1.85 9.85
C ILE A 106 7.63 -2.27 8.95
N CYS A 107 7.34 -2.46 7.66
CA CYS A 107 8.39 -2.84 6.70
C CYS A 107 9.32 -1.67 6.40
N ALA A 108 10.41 -1.93 5.69
CA ALA A 108 11.35 -0.90 5.27
C ALA A 108 10.64 0.27 4.57
N GLN A 109 10.97 1.50 4.96
CA GLN A 109 10.34 2.71 4.43
C GLN A 109 11.35 3.50 3.57
N GLY A 110 10.84 4.26 2.61
CA GLY A 110 11.57 5.24 1.84
C GLY A 110 10.63 6.28 1.25
N SER A 111 11.13 7.50 1.03
CA SER A 111 10.40 8.58 0.36
C SER A 111 11.28 9.17 -0.75
N PRO A 112 10.73 9.36 -1.97
CA PRO A 112 11.46 10.02 -3.03
C PRO A 112 11.70 11.51 -2.73
N ASP A 113 12.89 12.03 -3.04
CA ASP A 113 13.19 13.45 -2.86
C ASP A 113 12.25 14.35 -3.70
N TRP A 114 11.81 13.87 -4.87
CA TRP A 114 10.87 14.61 -5.74
C TRP A 114 9.51 14.83 -5.09
N PHE A 115 9.06 13.96 -4.19
CA PHE A 115 7.75 14.09 -3.52
C PHE A 115 7.69 15.34 -2.65
N THR A 116 8.81 15.74 -2.03
CA THR A 116 8.91 17.01 -1.30
C THR A 116 8.90 18.20 -2.24
N ALA A 117 9.56 18.11 -3.40
CA ALA A 117 9.56 19.17 -4.40
C ALA A 117 8.17 19.37 -5.05
N GLU A 118 7.42 18.29 -5.26
CA GLU A 118 6.06 18.30 -5.79
C GLU A 118 5.09 19.09 -4.91
N LEU A 119 5.19 18.95 -3.59
CA LEU A 119 4.32 19.65 -2.63
C LEU A 119 4.38 21.18 -2.79
N SER A 120 5.45 21.72 -3.38
CA SER A 120 5.57 23.16 -3.67
C SER A 120 4.86 23.60 -4.96
N VAL A 121 4.47 22.67 -5.84
CA VAL A 121 3.94 22.94 -7.19
C VAL A 121 2.46 22.61 -7.33
N VAL A 122 2.03 21.50 -6.76
CA VAL A 122 0.66 20.95 -6.92
C VAL A 122 -0.43 21.91 -6.43
N PRO A 123 -0.31 22.63 -5.30
CA PRO A 123 -1.34 23.56 -4.85
C PRO A 123 -1.65 24.66 -5.88
N ASP A 124 -0.63 25.20 -6.55
CA ASP A 124 -0.81 26.23 -7.59
C ASP A 124 -1.48 25.66 -8.83
N LEU A 125 -1.15 24.44 -9.21
CA LEU A 125 -1.79 23.71 -10.32
C LEU A 125 -3.27 23.45 -10.04
N LEU A 126 -3.61 22.97 -8.84
CA LEU A 126 -5.00 22.67 -8.46
C LEU A 126 -5.86 23.92 -8.31
N SER A 127 -5.27 25.05 -7.97
CA SER A 127 -5.97 26.36 -7.92
C SER A 127 -6.24 26.98 -9.29
N GLY A 128 -5.82 26.31 -10.38
CA GLY A 128 -5.91 26.82 -11.74
C GLY A 128 -4.87 27.90 -12.09
N ASN A 129 -3.90 28.13 -11.22
CA ASN A 129 -2.88 29.16 -11.32
C ASN A 129 -1.59 28.62 -12.00
N SER A 130 -1.78 27.85 -13.08
CA SER A 130 -0.67 27.20 -13.79
C SER A 130 0.41 28.17 -14.31
N ALA A 131 0.07 29.46 -14.46
CA ALA A 131 1.00 30.51 -14.84
C ALA A 131 1.97 30.94 -13.71
N SER A 132 1.66 30.61 -12.45
CA SER A 132 2.48 30.99 -11.28
C SER A 132 3.45 29.90 -10.84
N ILE A 133 3.46 28.74 -11.48
CA ILE A 133 4.34 27.63 -11.12
C ILE A 133 5.79 28.06 -11.32
N ASN A 134 6.52 28.15 -10.23
CA ASN A 134 7.95 28.40 -10.27
C ASN A 134 8.74 27.11 -10.53
N VAL A 135 8.76 26.67 -11.79
CA VAL A 135 9.49 25.45 -12.23
C VAL A 135 10.96 25.51 -11.81
N SER A 136 11.56 26.72 -11.84
CA SER A 136 12.97 26.90 -11.44
C SER A 136 13.19 26.62 -9.97
N GLU A 137 12.27 27.02 -9.11
CA GLU A 137 12.30 26.79 -7.66
C GLU A 137 12.11 25.30 -7.35
N ALA A 138 11.11 24.65 -7.94
CA ALA A 138 10.88 23.21 -7.78
C ALA A 138 12.10 22.39 -8.24
N THR A 139 12.70 22.77 -9.37
CA THR A 139 13.92 22.12 -9.89
C THR A 139 15.09 22.31 -8.93
N LYS A 140 15.28 23.54 -8.42
CA LYS A 140 16.33 23.84 -7.45
C LYS A 140 16.12 23.06 -6.15
N THR A 141 14.90 23.02 -5.61
CA THR A 141 14.57 22.26 -4.41
C THR A 141 14.92 20.79 -4.57
N LEU A 142 14.58 20.18 -5.71
CA LEU A 142 14.91 18.78 -5.99
C LEU A 142 16.44 18.56 -6.10
N GLN A 143 17.17 19.50 -6.73
CA GLN A 143 18.63 19.43 -6.83
C GLN A 143 19.30 19.54 -5.45
N ASP A 144 18.84 20.49 -4.62
CA ASP A 144 19.35 20.69 -3.27
C ASP A 144 19.09 19.46 -2.39
N LEU A 145 17.88 18.85 -2.44
CA LEU A 145 17.54 17.61 -1.74
C LEU A 145 18.44 16.44 -2.17
N ARG A 146 18.63 16.24 -3.47
CA ARG A 146 19.50 15.18 -3.99
C ARG A 146 20.96 15.37 -3.62
N ALA A 147 21.44 16.61 -3.61
CA ALA A 147 22.78 16.95 -3.14
C ALA A 147 22.94 16.65 -1.64
N GLN A 148 21.93 16.97 -0.84
CA GLN A 148 21.90 16.68 0.59
C GLN A 148 21.88 15.16 0.85
N THR A 149 21.03 14.41 0.17
CA THR A 149 20.97 12.94 0.24
C THR A 149 22.32 12.31 -0.10
N SER A 150 22.94 12.76 -1.20
CA SER A 150 24.26 12.29 -1.64
C SER A 150 25.37 12.62 -0.62
N ALA A 151 25.34 13.80 -0.02
CA ALA A 151 26.29 14.20 1.02
C ALA A 151 26.13 13.37 2.31
N GLN A 152 24.88 13.08 2.71
CA GLN A 152 24.61 12.19 3.87
C GLN A 152 25.17 10.79 3.65
N VAL A 153 25.00 10.23 2.46
CA VAL A 153 25.54 8.90 2.09
C VAL A 153 27.06 8.91 2.12
N ALA A 154 27.70 9.95 1.55
CA ALA A 154 29.15 10.07 1.53
C ALA A 154 29.75 10.21 2.94
N ALA A 155 29.04 10.87 3.86
CA ALA A 155 29.46 11.02 5.25
C ALA A 155 29.24 9.73 6.06
N ASN A 156 28.06 9.13 5.96
CA ASN A 156 27.70 7.88 6.61
C ASN A 156 26.32 7.40 6.10
N SER A 157 26.26 6.24 5.47
CA SER A 157 25.00 5.67 4.96
C SER A 157 23.95 5.49 6.07
N SER A 158 24.36 5.25 7.32
CA SER A 158 23.47 5.17 8.47
C SER A 158 22.77 6.50 8.80
N ALA A 159 23.26 7.64 8.29
CA ALA A 159 22.60 8.94 8.50
C ALA A 159 21.21 8.99 7.83
N LEU A 160 20.98 8.24 6.76
CA LEU A 160 19.67 8.09 6.13
C LEU A 160 18.62 7.44 7.05
N LEU A 161 19.07 6.71 8.05
CA LEU A 161 18.21 6.00 9.01
C LEU A 161 18.02 6.78 10.32
N ALA A 162 18.67 7.93 10.49
CA ALA A 162 18.71 8.66 11.76
C ALA A 162 17.30 9.10 12.25
N ASN A 163 16.39 9.34 11.31
CA ASN A 163 15.00 9.74 11.59
C ASN A 163 13.99 8.64 11.25
N GLN A 164 14.45 7.40 11.06
CA GLN A 164 13.56 6.29 10.73
C GLN A 164 12.70 5.93 11.94
N ASP A 165 11.43 5.60 11.69
CA ASP A 165 10.52 5.09 12.72
C ASP A 165 11.16 3.85 13.38
N PRO A 166 11.24 3.79 14.71
CA PRO A 166 11.86 2.68 15.43
C PRO A 166 11.13 1.34 15.21
N ARG A 167 9.92 1.35 14.68
CA ARG A 167 9.17 0.14 14.33
C ARG A 167 9.64 -0.51 13.04
N VAL A 168 10.45 0.19 12.21
CA VAL A 168 10.96 -0.35 10.95
C VAL A 168 11.84 -1.58 11.19
N SER A 169 11.49 -2.67 10.51
CA SER A 169 12.18 -3.96 10.64
C SER A 169 12.04 -4.77 9.35
N GLU A 170 13.03 -5.58 9.03
CA GLU A 170 12.86 -6.62 8.01
C GLU A 170 11.81 -7.66 8.45
N ASP A 171 11.78 -8.01 9.75
CA ASP A 171 10.74 -8.84 10.34
C ASP A 171 9.45 -8.04 10.51
N CYS A 172 8.68 -7.89 9.43
CA CYS A 172 7.54 -6.99 9.34
C CYS A 172 6.25 -7.63 8.82
N LEU A 173 6.25 -8.93 8.50
CA LEU A 173 5.11 -9.61 7.89
C LEU A 173 4.04 -9.98 8.92
N PHE A 174 3.31 -8.94 9.33
CA PHE A 174 2.25 -8.99 10.33
C PHE A 174 0.96 -8.37 9.78
N LEU A 175 -0.14 -8.76 10.37
CA LEU A 175 -1.46 -8.18 10.15
C LEU A 175 -2.12 -7.80 11.48
N ASP A 176 -3.13 -6.93 11.40
CA ASP A 176 -4.02 -6.63 12.51
C ASP A 176 -5.43 -7.07 12.17
N VAL A 177 -6.15 -7.61 13.17
CA VAL A 177 -7.56 -7.99 13.02
C VAL A 177 -8.40 -7.15 13.99
N PHE A 178 -9.40 -6.47 13.45
CA PHE A 178 -10.40 -5.72 14.19
C PHE A 178 -11.73 -6.49 14.07
N ALA A 179 -12.14 -7.12 15.14
CA ALA A 179 -13.35 -7.93 15.19
C ALA A 179 -14.39 -7.27 16.11
N PRO A 180 -15.57 -6.88 15.63
CA PRO A 180 -16.67 -6.49 16.49
C PRO A 180 -16.92 -7.55 17.56
N LYS A 181 -17.20 -7.10 18.80
CA LYS A 181 -17.37 -8.01 19.93
C LYS A 181 -18.41 -9.09 19.66
N ASP A 182 -19.53 -8.69 19.06
CA ASP A 182 -20.64 -9.59 18.79
C ASP A 182 -20.26 -10.64 17.75
N ALA A 183 -19.54 -10.25 16.68
CA ALA A 183 -18.98 -11.18 15.71
C ALA A 183 -17.97 -12.14 16.35
N PHE A 184 -17.06 -11.61 17.18
CA PHE A 184 -16.04 -12.42 17.88
C PHE A 184 -16.66 -13.43 18.85
N ASP A 185 -17.67 -13.03 19.63
CA ASP A 185 -18.36 -13.89 20.61
C ASP A 185 -19.14 -15.03 19.92
N LEU A 186 -19.49 -14.85 18.64
CA LEU A 186 -20.11 -15.85 17.78
C LEU A 186 -19.11 -16.69 16.95
N ALA A 187 -17.81 -16.46 17.10
CA ALA A 187 -16.78 -17.19 16.36
C ALA A 187 -16.97 -18.71 16.49
N GLY A 188 -17.01 -19.39 15.35
CA GLY A 188 -17.23 -20.85 15.28
C GLY A 188 -18.66 -21.32 15.60
N LYS A 189 -19.65 -20.43 15.82
CA LYS A 189 -21.02 -20.79 16.24
C LYS A 189 -22.11 -20.53 15.19
N GLY A 190 -21.75 -20.23 13.94
CA GLY A 190 -22.73 -19.92 12.91
C GLY A 190 -22.12 -19.32 11.65
N TYR A 191 -22.91 -18.52 10.93
CA TYR A 191 -22.41 -17.74 9.80
C TYR A 191 -21.55 -16.60 10.33
N GLY A 192 -20.28 -16.52 9.88
CA GLY A 192 -19.39 -15.43 10.24
C GLY A 192 -19.79 -14.10 9.59
N SER A 193 -19.24 -13.00 10.10
CA SER A 193 -19.40 -11.66 9.54
C SER A 193 -18.61 -11.49 8.24
N PRO A 194 -19.02 -10.57 7.32
CA PRO A 194 -18.18 -10.18 6.18
C PRO A 194 -16.79 -9.77 6.64
N VAL A 195 -15.80 -10.01 5.78
CA VAL A 195 -14.42 -9.68 6.06
C VAL A 195 -13.92 -8.65 5.04
N MET A 196 -13.33 -7.58 5.49
CA MET A 196 -12.62 -6.63 4.63
C MET A 196 -11.13 -6.68 4.92
N VAL A 197 -10.31 -6.91 3.90
CA VAL A 197 -8.86 -6.92 4.00
C VAL A 197 -8.30 -5.70 3.28
N TYR A 198 -7.65 -4.80 3.99
CA TYR A 198 -7.07 -3.59 3.43
C TYR A 198 -5.57 -3.75 3.15
N ILE A 199 -5.19 -3.38 1.94
CA ILE A 199 -3.82 -3.34 1.44
C ILE A 199 -3.43 -1.87 1.28
N HIS A 200 -2.48 -1.39 2.11
CA HIS A 200 -2.09 0.02 2.11
C HIS A 200 -1.37 0.45 0.82
N GLY A 201 -1.46 1.75 0.52
CA GLY A 201 -0.72 2.39 -0.56
C GLY A 201 0.72 2.75 -0.19
N GLY A 202 1.24 3.83 -0.77
CA GLY A 202 2.57 4.37 -0.51
C GLY A 202 3.62 4.04 -1.57
N GLY A 203 3.21 3.88 -2.84
CA GLY A 203 4.11 3.73 -3.98
C GLY A 203 5.01 2.50 -3.95
N PHE A 204 4.65 1.46 -3.20
CA PHE A 204 5.50 0.30 -2.90
C PHE A 204 6.78 0.63 -2.14
N ALA A 205 6.93 1.86 -1.67
CA ALA A 205 8.11 2.38 -1.00
C ALA A 205 7.87 2.74 0.46
N SER A 206 6.62 3.05 0.84
CA SER A 206 6.22 3.47 2.18
C SER A 206 4.84 2.94 2.55
N GLY A 207 4.40 3.25 3.76
CA GLY A 207 3.11 2.82 4.28
C GLY A 207 3.16 1.60 5.18
N SER A 208 2.07 1.36 5.89
CA SER A 208 1.95 0.24 6.82
C SER A 208 0.50 -0.09 7.16
N LYS A 209 0.28 -1.25 7.74
CA LYS A 209 -1.02 -1.66 8.30
C LYS A 209 -1.54 -0.70 9.39
N ALA A 210 -0.65 0.07 10.02
CA ALA A 210 -0.99 1.01 11.09
C ALA A 210 -1.48 2.37 10.59
N ASP A 211 -1.43 2.64 9.28
CA ASP A 211 -1.83 3.92 8.70
C ASP A 211 -3.35 4.01 8.47
N THR A 212 -4.07 2.91 8.70
CA THR A 212 -5.52 2.84 8.51
C THR A 212 -6.22 2.58 9.83
N ASP A 213 -7.09 3.51 10.22
CA ASP A 213 -8.03 3.34 11.33
C ASP A 213 -9.40 2.97 10.77
N PRO A 214 -9.88 1.72 10.98
CA PRO A 214 -11.17 1.28 10.47
C PRO A 214 -12.36 1.72 11.33
N THR A 215 -12.16 2.42 12.43
CA THR A 215 -13.18 2.70 13.45
C THR A 215 -14.45 3.30 12.85
N SER A 216 -14.33 4.35 12.03
CA SER A 216 -15.50 5.00 11.43
C SER A 216 -16.28 4.08 10.49
N LEU A 217 -15.60 3.19 9.77
CA LEU A 217 -16.24 2.20 8.90
C LEU A 217 -16.98 1.15 9.72
N LEU A 218 -16.36 0.63 10.78
CA LEU A 218 -16.94 -0.37 11.65
C LEU A 218 -18.15 0.18 12.42
N ASP A 219 -18.06 1.43 12.88
CA ASP A 219 -19.17 2.12 13.55
C ASP A 219 -20.35 2.32 12.60
N GLN A 220 -20.11 2.74 11.35
CA GLN A 220 -21.17 2.90 10.36
C GLN A 220 -21.82 1.56 10.01
N ALA A 221 -21.02 0.51 9.79
CA ALA A 221 -21.54 -0.82 9.52
C ALA A 221 -22.45 -1.31 10.65
N LYS A 222 -22.07 -1.09 11.91
CA LYS A 222 -22.88 -1.45 13.07
C LYS A 222 -24.19 -0.65 13.14
N ILE A 223 -24.18 0.64 12.81
CA ILE A 223 -25.40 1.47 12.71
C ILE A 223 -26.34 0.91 11.66
N ASP A 224 -25.82 0.40 10.55
CA ASP A 224 -26.57 -0.21 9.45
C ASP A 224 -27.03 -1.65 9.77
N GLY A 225 -26.68 -2.19 10.95
CA GLY A 225 -27.10 -3.50 11.43
C GLY A 225 -26.20 -4.66 10.97
N GLU A 226 -24.99 -4.36 10.48
CA GLU A 226 -24.00 -5.34 10.02
C GLU A 226 -22.73 -5.25 10.86
N ASP A 227 -22.14 -6.39 11.20
CA ASP A 227 -20.80 -6.47 11.76
C ASP A 227 -19.80 -6.83 10.66
N ILE A 228 -18.68 -6.10 10.56
CA ILE A 228 -17.59 -6.37 9.60
C ILE A 228 -16.31 -6.68 10.38
N VAL A 229 -15.67 -7.80 10.09
CA VAL A 229 -14.31 -8.06 10.56
C VAL A 229 -13.33 -7.37 9.59
N PHE A 230 -12.48 -6.47 10.11
CA PHE A 230 -11.54 -5.73 9.31
C PHE A 230 -10.10 -6.22 9.56
N VAL A 231 -9.33 -6.36 8.49
CA VAL A 231 -7.94 -6.82 8.55
C VAL A 231 -7.06 -5.84 7.80
N THR A 232 -5.97 -5.39 8.42
CA THR A 232 -4.91 -4.63 7.75
C THR A 232 -3.64 -5.45 7.67
N ILE A 233 -2.91 -5.38 6.57
CA ILE A 233 -1.71 -6.19 6.36
C ILE A 233 -0.49 -5.33 6.05
N ASN A 234 0.67 -5.72 6.56
CA ASN A 234 1.95 -5.28 6.03
C ASN A 234 2.37 -6.19 4.86
N TYR A 235 3.20 -5.67 3.97
CA TYR A 235 3.91 -6.42 2.93
C TYR A 235 5.27 -5.76 2.69
N ARG A 236 6.24 -6.49 2.18
CA ARG A 236 7.59 -5.95 1.93
C ARG A 236 7.55 -4.83 0.91
N LEU A 237 8.31 -3.77 1.18
CA LEU A 237 8.40 -2.54 0.40
C LEU A 237 9.80 -2.35 -0.18
N GLY A 238 9.92 -1.45 -1.15
CA GLY A 238 11.17 -1.08 -1.77
C GLY A 238 11.94 -2.28 -2.35
N ALA A 239 13.24 -2.30 -2.19
CA ALA A 239 14.09 -3.38 -2.65
C ALA A 239 13.72 -4.74 -2.06
N PHE A 240 13.24 -4.79 -0.82
CA PHE A 240 12.91 -6.04 -0.15
C PHE A 240 11.71 -6.77 -0.76
N GLY A 241 10.77 -6.02 -1.37
CA GLY A 241 9.54 -6.55 -1.94
C GLY A 241 9.46 -6.53 -3.46
N TRP A 242 10.26 -5.69 -4.14
CA TRP A 242 10.01 -5.32 -5.53
C TRP A 242 11.24 -5.35 -6.44
N LEU A 243 12.38 -5.88 -5.97
CA LEU A 243 13.48 -6.23 -6.86
C LEU A 243 13.07 -7.31 -7.85
N SER A 244 13.58 -7.20 -9.07
CA SER A 244 13.32 -8.14 -10.17
C SER A 244 14.47 -8.07 -11.17
N GLY A 245 14.44 -8.91 -12.15
CA GLY A 245 15.41 -8.96 -13.24
C GLY A 245 15.96 -10.37 -13.46
N PRO A 246 16.47 -10.65 -14.67
CA PRO A 246 16.96 -11.97 -15.02
C PRO A 246 18.03 -12.53 -14.08
N GLU A 247 19.03 -11.71 -13.72
CA GLU A 247 20.09 -12.15 -12.82
C GLU A 247 19.61 -12.31 -11.38
N PHE A 248 18.74 -11.40 -10.90
CA PHE A 248 18.11 -11.51 -9.60
C PHE A 248 17.35 -12.83 -9.45
N GLN A 249 16.49 -13.17 -10.44
CA GLN A 249 15.70 -14.39 -10.42
C GLN A 249 16.57 -15.65 -10.60
N ALA A 250 17.58 -15.61 -11.47
CA ALA A 250 18.54 -16.70 -11.65
C ALA A 250 19.37 -16.98 -10.38
N SER A 251 19.59 -15.93 -9.54
CA SER A 251 20.28 -16.04 -8.25
C SER A 251 19.35 -16.45 -7.09
N GLY A 252 18.12 -16.91 -7.39
CA GLY A 252 17.14 -17.36 -6.39
C GLY A 252 16.41 -16.22 -5.67
N GLY A 253 16.33 -15.03 -6.27
CA GLY A 253 15.41 -13.98 -5.87
C GLY A 253 14.01 -14.23 -6.44
N ILE A 254 12.97 -13.82 -5.74
CA ILE A 254 11.58 -13.85 -6.22
C ILE A 254 11.11 -12.47 -6.63
N ALA A 255 10.77 -12.26 -7.89
CA ALA A 255 10.15 -11.03 -8.31
C ALA A 255 8.78 -10.85 -7.64
N ASN A 256 8.39 -9.59 -7.41
CA ASN A 256 7.08 -9.29 -6.79
C ASN A 256 6.88 -9.93 -5.40
N ALA A 257 7.94 -10.04 -4.59
CA ALA A 257 7.86 -10.63 -3.26
C ALA A 257 6.74 -10.00 -2.40
N GLY A 258 6.48 -8.69 -2.57
CA GLY A 258 5.37 -8.00 -1.90
C GLY A 258 3.99 -8.53 -2.31
N LEU A 259 3.76 -8.90 -3.58
CA LEU A 259 2.51 -9.56 -4.00
C LEU A 259 2.38 -10.97 -3.41
N HIS A 260 3.48 -11.70 -3.31
CA HIS A 260 3.48 -13.02 -2.66
C HIS A 260 3.20 -12.89 -1.15
N ASP A 261 3.71 -11.85 -0.47
CA ASP A 261 3.40 -11.55 0.93
C ASP A 261 1.90 -11.33 1.11
N GLN A 262 1.31 -10.47 0.27
CA GLN A 262 -0.13 -10.20 0.28
C GLN A 262 -0.95 -11.47 0.02
N ARG A 263 -0.52 -12.32 -0.94
CA ARG A 263 -1.20 -13.59 -1.23
C ARG A 263 -1.18 -14.51 -0.01
N LEU A 264 -0.06 -14.65 0.67
CA LEU A 264 0.06 -15.46 1.88
C LEU A 264 -0.79 -14.90 3.03
N ALA A 265 -0.89 -13.57 3.16
CA ALA A 265 -1.79 -12.93 4.14
C ALA A 265 -3.26 -13.22 3.83
N LEU A 266 -3.66 -13.20 2.56
CA LEU A 266 -5.02 -13.54 2.14
C LEU A 266 -5.32 -15.04 2.37
N GLU A 267 -4.36 -15.92 2.13
CA GLU A 267 -4.48 -17.35 2.46
C GLU A 267 -4.56 -17.56 3.98
N TRP A 268 -3.84 -16.76 4.76
CA TRP A 268 -3.97 -16.75 6.22
C TRP A 268 -5.39 -16.35 6.64
N VAL A 269 -5.98 -15.34 6.01
CA VAL A 269 -7.38 -14.92 6.26
C VAL A 269 -8.34 -16.06 5.97
N GLN A 270 -8.22 -16.72 4.82
CA GLN A 270 -9.04 -17.88 4.48
C GLN A 270 -8.98 -18.98 5.54
N LYS A 271 -7.80 -19.22 6.08
CA LYS A 271 -7.57 -20.29 7.05
C LYS A 271 -8.04 -19.95 8.48
N ASN A 272 -7.89 -18.69 8.90
CA ASN A 272 -7.93 -18.35 10.33
C ASN A 272 -9.04 -17.37 10.71
N ILE A 273 -9.64 -16.62 9.76
CA ILE A 273 -10.53 -15.50 10.10
C ILE A 273 -11.81 -15.95 10.83
N HIS A 274 -12.23 -17.21 10.65
CA HIS A 274 -13.35 -17.79 11.38
C HIS A 274 -13.13 -17.82 12.91
N LEU A 275 -11.87 -17.83 13.37
CA LEU A 275 -11.51 -17.75 14.78
C LEU A 275 -11.78 -16.36 15.39
N PHE A 276 -11.96 -15.37 14.53
CA PHE A 276 -12.26 -13.97 14.87
C PHE A 276 -13.71 -13.60 14.54
N GLY A 277 -14.53 -14.57 14.16
CA GLY A 277 -15.93 -14.36 13.80
C GLY A 277 -16.17 -13.95 12.35
N GLY A 278 -15.14 -13.94 11.49
CA GLY A 278 -15.26 -13.66 10.06
C GLY A 278 -15.65 -14.88 9.23
N ASP A 279 -16.33 -14.66 8.09
CA ASP A 279 -16.66 -15.69 7.11
C ASP A 279 -15.62 -15.69 5.98
N PRO A 280 -14.82 -16.75 5.83
CA PRO A 280 -13.81 -16.84 4.76
C PRO A 280 -14.42 -16.86 3.35
N ASN A 281 -15.73 -17.13 3.19
CA ASN A 281 -16.42 -17.10 1.89
C ASN A 281 -16.91 -15.69 1.52
N ARG A 282 -16.86 -14.72 2.44
CA ARG A 282 -17.31 -13.35 2.26
C ARG A 282 -16.18 -12.35 2.45
N VAL A 283 -15.02 -12.62 1.83
CA VAL A 283 -13.84 -11.76 1.88
C VAL A 283 -13.86 -10.78 0.73
N THR A 284 -13.80 -9.49 1.06
CA THR A 284 -13.55 -8.37 0.13
C THR A 284 -12.15 -7.84 0.37
N ILE A 285 -11.33 -7.75 -0.67
CA ILE A 285 -10.05 -7.05 -0.58
C ILE A 285 -10.19 -5.61 -1.04
N MET A 286 -9.56 -4.68 -0.33
CA MET A 286 -9.60 -3.26 -0.64
C MET A 286 -8.17 -2.70 -0.64
N GLY A 287 -7.90 -1.76 -1.52
CA GLY A 287 -6.63 -1.05 -1.51
C GLY A 287 -6.72 0.31 -2.19
N SER A 288 -5.82 1.22 -1.80
CA SER A 288 -5.68 2.53 -2.39
C SER A 288 -4.29 2.70 -3.01
N SER A 289 -4.18 3.40 -4.16
CA SER A 289 -2.90 3.69 -4.82
C SER A 289 -2.11 2.40 -5.13
N ALA A 290 -0.87 2.24 -4.64
CA ALA A 290 -0.09 1.00 -4.78
C ALA A 290 -0.83 -0.23 -4.21
N GLY A 291 -1.66 -0.06 -3.16
CA GLY A 291 -2.55 -1.10 -2.64
C GLY A 291 -3.64 -1.49 -3.63
N ALA A 292 -4.26 -0.54 -4.32
CA ALA A 292 -5.24 -0.82 -5.38
C ALA A 292 -4.59 -1.51 -6.58
N SER A 293 -3.36 -1.10 -6.94
CA SER A 293 -2.58 -1.79 -7.97
C SER A 293 -2.22 -3.21 -7.56
N SER A 294 -1.94 -3.42 -6.27
CA SER A 294 -1.79 -4.78 -5.71
C SER A 294 -3.08 -5.59 -5.87
N VAL A 295 -4.24 -5.02 -5.52
CA VAL A 295 -5.55 -5.67 -5.71
C VAL A 295 -5.77 -6.07 -7.17
N LEU A 296 -5.47 -5.17 -8.12
CA LEU A 296 -5.55 -5.47 -9.56
C LEU A 296 -4.69 -6.70 -9.93
N HIS A 297 -3.46 -6.79 -9.40
CA HIS A 297 -2.57 -7.90 -9.69
C HIS A 297 -2.91 -9.17 -8.90
N GLN A 298 -3.62 -9.07 -7.78
CA GLN A 298 -4.23 -10.23 -7.13
C GLN A 298 -5.40 -10.79 -7.95
N ILE A 299 -6.19 -9.93 -8.62
CA ILE A 299 -7.27 -10.32 -9.54
C ILE A 299 -6.72 -11.07 -10.75
N THR A 300 -5.60 -10.59 -11.33
CA THR A 300 -4.98 -11.13 -12.54
C THR A 300 -3.85 -12.14 -12.25
N ALA A 301 -3.62 -12.47 -10.97
CA ALA A 301 -2.54 -13.35 -10.55
C ALA A 301 -2.53 -14.66 -11.34
N TYR A 302 -1.34 -15.05 -11.80
CA TYR A 302 -1.13 -16.28 -12.58
C TYR A 302 -2.00 -16.39 -13.84
N GLY A 303 -2.53 -15.25 -14.35
CA GLY A 303 -3.50 -15.25 -15.46
C GLY A 303 -4.80 -15.97 -15.13
N GLY A 304 -5.21 -16.02 -13.86
CA GLY A 304 -6.41 -16.72 -13.40
C GLY A 304 -6.27 -18.24 -13.30
N LYS A 305 -5.08 -18.80 -13.47
CA LYS A 305 -4.87 -20.27 -13.50
C LYS A 305 -4.91 -20.92 -12.11
N LYS A 306 -4.70 -20.17 -11.04
CA LYS A 306 -4.75 -20.65 -9.65
C LYS A 306 -6.05 -20.21 -8.96
N SER A 307 -7.19 -20.45 -9.60
CA SER A 307 -8.53 -20.19 -9.06
C SER A 307 -8.96 -21.32 -8.08
N PRO A 308 -9.78 -21.02 -7.05
CA PRO A 308 -10.33 -19.69 -6.75
C PRO A 308 -9.34 -18.75 -6.05
N ALA A 309 -9.54 -17.45 -6.28
CA ALA A 309 -8.84 -16.43 -5.51
C ALA A 309 -9.22 -16.52 -4.02
N PRO A 310 -8.32 -16.17 -3.07
CA PRO A 310 -8.63 -16.18 -1.64
C PRO A 310 -9.50 -14.97 -1.21
N PHE A 311 -10.36 -14.48 -2.11
CA PHE A 311 -11.34 -13.43 -1.87
C PHE A 311 -12.46 -13.49 -2.91
N ALA A 312 -13.62 -12.95 -2.60
CA ALA A 312 -14.79 -13.00 -3.44
C ALA A 312 -15.11 -11.68 -4.14
N GLN A 313 -14.64 -10.55 -3.60
CA GLN A 313 -14.93 -9.20 -4.09
C GLN A 313 -13.69 -8.30 -3.95
N ALA A 314 -13.65 -7.19 -4.69
CA ALA A 314 -12.53 -6.26 -4.65
C ALA A 314 -12.96 -4.80 -4.77
N ILE A 315 -12.29 -3.91 -4.01
CA ILE A 315 -12.42 -2.46 -4.08
C ILE A 315 -11.05 -1.86 -4.42
N LEU A 316 -11.00 -1.08 -5.50
CA LEU A 316 -9.78 -0.51 -6.03
C LEU A 316 -9.89 1.02 -6.09
N GLU A 317 -9.18 1.70 -5.21
CA GLU A 317 -9.11 3.16 -5.19
C GLU A 317 -7.83 3.62 -5.87
N SER A 318 -7.95 4.14 -7.09
CA SER A 318 -6.81 4.65 -7.89
C SER A 318 -5.73 3.59 -8.19
N PRO A 319 -6.05 2.51 -8.92
CA PRO A 319 -5.07 1.47 -9.30
C PRO A 319 -4.09 2.00 -10.37
N GLY A 320 -3.08 2.78 -9.94
CA GLY A 320 -2.30 3.67 -10.81
C GLY A 320 -0.91 3.17 -11.22
N PHE A 321 -0.45 2.00 -10.77
CA PHE A 321 0.90 1.53 -11.07
C PHE A 321 0.89 0.46 -12.15
N ALA A 322 1.37 0.84 -13.35
CA ALA A 322 1.60 -0.11 -14.43
C ALA A 322 2.82 -0.99 -14.11
N PRO A 323 2.75 -2.31 -14.42
CA PRO A 323 3.90 -3.18 -14.22
C PRO A 323 5.04 -2.84 -15.17
N MET A 324 6.28 -3.10 -14.73
CA MET A 324 7.50 -2.98 -15.54
C MET A 324 7.65 -4.23 -16.44
N PRO A 325 7.43 -4.12 -17.76
CA PRO A 325 7.51 -5.26 -18.66
C PRO A 325 8.94 -5.55 -19.14
N SER A 326 9.85 -4.57 -19.04
CA SER A 326 11.19 -4.65 -19.62
C SER A 326 12.17 -5.35 -18.68
N ALA A 327 12.67 -6.51 -19.07
CA ALA A 327 13.74 -7.22 -18.36
C ALA A 327 15.02 -6.36 -18.22
N ILE A 328 15.31 -5.49 -19.19
CA ILE A 328 16.45 -4.55 -19.12
C ILE A 328 16.23 -3.51 -18.00
N GLN A 329 15.00 -2.99 -17.89
CA GLN A 329 14.66 -2.02 -16.84
C GLN A 329 14.72 -2.68 -15.46
N GLN A 330 14.19 -3.87 -15.33
CA GLN A 330 14.23 -4.66 -14.11
C GLN A 330 15.69 -4.94 -13.68
N GLN A 331 16.53 -5.41 -14.63
CA GLN A 331 17.95 -5.68 -14.36
C GLN A 331 18.68 -4.41 -13.91
N LYS A 332 18.46 -3.28 -14.60
CA LYS A 332 19.07 -2.00 -14.22
C LYS A 332 18.73 -1.59 -12.79
N THR A 333 17.51 -1.80 -12.34
CA THR A 333 17.09 -1.51 -10.96
C THR A 333 17.83 -2.42 -9.97
N PHE A 334 17.99 -3.70 -10.29
CA PHE A 334 18.76 -4.65 -9.48
C PHE A 334 20.25 -4.23 -9.41
N ASP A 335 20.90 -3.99 -10.54
CA ASP A 335 22.31 -3.59 -10.60
C ASP A 335 22.58 -2.31 -9.81
N GLN A 336 21.66 -1.35 -9.88
CA GLN A 336 21.76 -0.11 -9.13
C GLN A 336 21.68 -0.35 -7.63
N TYR A 337 20.75 -1.19 -7.15
CA TYR A 337 20.66 -1.54 -5.74
C TYR A 337 21.92 -2.26 -5.25
N MET A 338 22.44 -3.22 -6.04
CA MET A 338 23.69 -3.92 -5.72
C MET A 338 24.89 -2.95 -5.66
N SER A 339 24.91 -1.94 -6.52
CA SER A 339 25.97 -0.90 -6.48
C SER A 339 25.92 -0.07 -5.21
N TYR A 340 24.74 0.26 -4.68
CA TYR A 340 24.59 0.96 -3.40
C TYR A 340 25.05 0.12 -2.21
N LEU A 341 24.91 -1.20 -2.30
CA LEU A 341 25.40 -2.14 -1.29
C LEU A 341 26.91 -2.44 -1.42
N ASN A 342 27.53 -2.02 -2.53
CA ASN A 342 28.92 -2.35 -2.88
C ASN A 342 29.20 -3.86 -2.87
N VAL A 343 28.28 -4.66 -3.41
CA VAL A 343 28.40 -6.10 -3.59
C VAL A 343 28.03 -6.49 -5.02
N THR A 344 28.49 -7.68 -5.44
CA THR A 344 28.31 -8.15 -6.82
C THR A 344 27.38 -9.36 -6.93
N SER A 345 26.92 -9.92 -5.81
CA SER A 345 26.00 -11.06 -5.83
C SER A 345 24.87 -10.91 -4.83
N LEU A 346 23.71 -11.50 -5.16
CA LEU A 346 22.56 -11.57 -4.24
C LEU A 346 22.91 -12.36 -2.96
N ALA A 347 23.81 -13.33 -3.06
CA ALA A 347 24.27 -14.11 -1.92
C ALA A 347 25.03 -13.22 -0.93
N ASP A 348 25.91 -12.35 -1.41
CA ASP A 348 26.63 -11.38 -0.56
C ASP A 348 25.66 -10.37 0.05
N ALA A 349 24.68 -9.88 -0.71
CA ALA A 349 23.66 -8.97 -0.20
C ALA A 349 22.86 -9.59 0.96
N ARG A 350 22.53 -10.89 0.87
CA ARG A 350 21.83 -11.61 1.97
C ARG A 350 22.61 -11.66 3.26
N GLN A 351 23.93 -11.56 3.23
CA GLN A 351 24.80 -11.62 4.43
C GLN A 351 25.03 -10.25 5.07
N LEU A 352 24.65 -9.16 4.42
CA LEU A 352 24.85 -7.82 4.95
C LEU A 352 24.00 -7.56 6.20
N PRO A 353 24.44 -6.68 7.12
CA PRO A 353 23.60 -6.21 8.22
C PRO A 353 22.33 -5.52 7.71
N SER A 354 21.22 -5.67 8.43
CA SER A 354 19.93 -5.04 8.10
C SER A 354 20.05 -3.54 7.82
N GLN A 355 20.85 -2.82 8.62
CA GLN A 355 21.07 -1.38 8.45
C GLN A 355 21.65 -1.01 7.08
N ALA A 356 22.58 -1.82 6.55
CA ALA A 356 23.15 -1.56 5.23
C ALA A 356 22.08 -1.71 4.13
N LEU A 357 21.26 -2.76 4.21
CA LEU A 357 20.16 -2.98 3.28
C LEU A 357 19.09 -1.89 3.36
N LEU A 358 18.70 -1.48 4.58
CA LEU A 358 17.74 -0.41 4.81
C LEU A 358 18.25 0.93 4.29
N ALA A 359 19.53 1.26 4.52
CA ALA A 359 20.13 2.50 4.01
C ALA A 359 20.17 2.53 2.48
N ALA A 360 20.58 1.43 1.83
CA ALA A 360 20.58 1.32 0.37
C ALA A 360 19.14 1.39 -0.21
N ASN A 361 18.16 0.82 0.48
CA ASN A 361 16.74 0.93 0.13
C ASN A 361 16.28 2.39 0.18
N SER A 362 16.54 3.09 1.29
CA SER A 362 16.16 4.51 1.44
C SER A 362 16.84 5.37 0.36
N LEU A 363 18.11 5.13 0.08
CA LEU A 363 18.88 5.85 -0.95
C LEU A 363 18.28 5.62 -2.35
N SER A 364 18.00 4.37 -2.69
CA SER A 364 17.47 4.03 -4.03
C SER A 364 16.10 4.66 -4.29
N ILE A 365 15.28 4.79 -3.24
CA ILE A 365 13.98 5.44 -3.32
C ILE A 365 14.13 6.95 -3.37
N ALA A 366 14.97 7.55 -2.52
CA ALA A 366 15.19 9.00 -2.48
C ALA A 366 15.63 9.53 -3.84
N LEU A 367 16.55 8.84 -4.52
CA LEU A 367 17.08 9.22 -5.82
C LEU A 367 16.22 8.81 -7.02
N ALA A 368 15.03 8.24 -6.79
CA ALA A 368 14.15 7.83 -7.87
C ALA A 368 13.81 8.99 -8.84
N PRO A 369 13.58 8.70 -10.13
CA PRO A 369 13.12 9.71 -11.09
C PRO A 369 11.80 10.35 -10.63
N PHE A 370 11.57 11.59 -11.07
CA PHE A 370 10.30 12.29 -10.77
C PHE A 370 9.09 11.46 -11.21
N GLY A 371 8.07 11.37 -10.35
CA GLY A 371 6.87 10.57 -10.57
C GLY A 371 7.06 9.06 -10.33
N SER A 372 8.26 8.59 -9.99
CA SER A 372 8.57 7.20 -9.71
C SER A 372 8.97 7.00 -8.24
N PHE A 373 8.62 5.85 -7.68
CA PHE A 373 9.08 5.43 -6.34
C PHE A 373 10.29 4.49 -6.38
N GLY A 374 10.92 4.36 -7.57
CA GLY A 374 12.10 3.52 -7.77
C GLY A 374 11.80 2.04 -7.99
N TYR A 375 10.72 1.55 -7.42
CA TYR A 375 10.27 0.16 -7.50
C TYR A 375 8.83 0.09 -7.97
N SER A 376 8.48 -0.99 -8.67
CA SER A 376 7.13 -1.27 -9.11
C SER A 376 6.94 -2.76 -9.35
N ILE A 377 5.71 -3.17 -9.66
CA ILE A 377 5.38 -4.53 -10.07
C ILE A 377 6.14 -4.87 -11.35
N ALA A 378 6.69 -6.08 -11.42
CA ALA A 378 7.38 -6.58 -12.61
C ALA A 378 6.54 -7.62 -13.36
N VAL A 379 6.57 -7.60 -14.68
CA VAL A 379 6.13 -8.76 -15.47
C VAL A 379 7.20 -9.84 -15.30
N ASP A 380 6.88 -10.90 -14.54
CA ASP A 380 7.81 -11.95 -14.12
C ASP A 380 7.57 -13.30 -14.82
N GLY A 381 6.47 -13.39 -15.58
CA GLY A 381 6.09 -14.62 -16.31
C GLY A 381 5.37 -15.66 -15.46
N ASP A 382 5.22 -15.47 -14.14
CA ASP A 382 4.51 -16.38 -13.23
C ASP A 382 3.38 -15.67 -12.49
N PHE A 383 3.67 -14.93 -11.42
CA PHE A 383 2.63 -14.21 -10.67
C PHE A 383 1.97 -13.13 -11.53
N VAL A 384 2.78 -12.37 -12.25
CA VAL A 384 2.37 -11.35 -13.22
C VAL A 384 2.83 -11.77 -14.61
N PRO A 385 2.07 -12.61 -15.33
CA PRO A 385 2.53 -13.22 -16.59
C PRO A 385 2.56 -12.23 -17.76
N ALA A 386 1.81 -11.12 -17.69
CA ALA A 386 1.77 -10.05 -18.70
C ALA A 386 1.23 -8.76 -18.08
N LEU A 387 1.12 -7.69 -18.89
CA LEU A 387 0.47 -6.44 -18.47
C LEU A 387 -0.98 -6.70 -18.06
N SER A 388 -1.42 -6.10 -16.95
CA SER A 388 -2.77 -6.29 -16.39
C SER A 388 -3.89 -5.99 -17.39
N GLY A 389 -3.76 -4.91 -18.19
CA GLY A 389 -4.71 -4.59 -19.25
C GLY A 389 -4.82 -5.67 -20.33
N GLN A 390 -3.69 -6.29 -20.72
CA GLN A 390 -3.69 -7.41 -21.65
C GLN A 390 -4.36 -8.66 -21.07
N LEU A 391 -4.07 -8.96 -19.78
CA LEU A 391 -4.68 -10.08 -19.09
C LEU A 391 -6.20 -9.92 -19.00
N LEU A 392 -6.67 -8.74 -18.57
CA LEU A 392 -8.10 -8.42 -18.45
C LEU A 392 -8.80 -8.47 -19.81
N ALA A 393 -8.22 -7.85 -20.86
CA ALA A 393 -8.80 -7.82 -22.20
C ALA A 393 -8.95 -9.24 -22.82
N ASN A 394 -8.05 -10.16 -22.48
CA ASN A 394 -8.07 -11.53 -22.97
C ASN A 394 -8.76 -12.52 -22.03
N GLY A 395 -9.34 -12.03 -20.92
CA GLY A 395 -10.07 -12.87 -19.96
C GLY A 395 -9.18 -13.72 -19.06
N PHE A 396 -7.88 -13.40 -18.93
CA PHE A 396 -6.90 -14.08 -18.08
C PHE A 396 -6.90 -13.47 -16.67
N TYR A 397 -7.98 -13.64 -15.93
CA TYR A 397 -8.14 -13.23 -14.54
C TYR A 397 -9.00 -14.24 -13.79
N ASP A 398 -9.02 -14.19 -12.47
CA ASP A 398 -9.77 -15.16 -11.66
C ASP A 398 -11.29 -14.95 -11.78
N LYS A 399 -12.00 -15.94 -12.31
CA LYS A 399 -13.44 -15.89 -12.56
C LYS A 399 -14.30 -16.17 -11.31
N SER A 400 -13.69 -16.55 -10.19
CA SER A 400 -14.40 -16.74 -8.92
C SER A 400 -14.76 -15.40 -8.24
N ILE A 401 -14.10 -14.30 -8.65
CA ILE A 401 -14.36 -12.95 -8.15
C ILE A 401 -15.71 -12.48 -8.69
N LYS A 402 -16.62 -12.12 -7.79
CA LYS A 402 -18.04 -11.84 -8.11
C LYS A 402 -18.26 -10.39 -8.52
N ASN A 403 -17.72 -9.46 -7.72
CA ASN A 403 -17.96 -8.03 -7.89
C ASN A 403 -16.67 -7.25 -7.69
N ILE A 404 -16.56 -6.13 -8.41
CA ILE A 404 -15.54 -5.12 -8.16
C ILE A 404 -16.19 -3.74 -8.03
N MET A 405 -15.55 -2.89 -7.25
CA MET A 405 -15.78 -1.45 -7.23
C MET A 405 -14.44 -0.77 -7.54
N THR A 406 -14.42 0.15 -8.49
CA THR A 406 -13.19 0.85 -8.88
C THR A 406 -13.45 2.31 -9.18
N GLY A 407 -12.50 3.16 -8.84
CA GLY A 407 -12.56 4.59 -9.07
C GLY A 407 -11.20 5.25 -8.93
N HIS A 408 -11.13 6.54 -9.30
CA HIS A 408 -9.94 7.39 -9.15
C HIS A 408 -10.35 8.87 -9.05
N ALA A 409 -9.48 9.72 -8.52
CA ALA A 409 -9.68 11.16 -8.51
C ALA A 409 -9.38 11.79 -9.89
N LEU A 410 -9.93 12.98 -10.15
CA LEU A 410 -9.92 13.59 -11.48
C LEU A 410 -8.53 13.98 -12.00
N ASN A 411 -7.62 14.42 -11.12
CA ASN A 411 -6.34 15.03 -11.49
C ASN A 411 -5.13 14.36 -10.80
N GLU A 412 -5.21 13.09 -10.48
CA GLU A 412 -4.15 12.42 -9.67
C GLU A 412 -2.77 12.44 -10.31
N ALA A 413 -2.68 12.27 -11.65
CA ALA A 413 -1.38 12.24 -12.33
C ALA A 413 -0.65 13.58 -12.32
N LEU A 414 -1.32 14.67 -11.93
CA LEU A 414 -0.71 15.99 -11.90
C LEU A 414 0.48 16.03 -10.94
N GLY A 415 0.36 15.44 -9.75
CA GLY A 415 1.44 15.33 -8.79
C GLY A 415 2.59 14.41 -9.20
N PHE A 416 2.35 13.50 -10.13
CA PHE A 416 3.38 12.58 -10.65
C PHE A 416 4.02 13.06 -11.95
N THR A 417 3.64 14.26 -12.44
CA THR A 417 4.14 14.81 -13.69
C THR A 417 5.28 15.78 -13.44
N ASP A 418 6.47 15.48 -13.99
CA ASP A 418 7.65 16.32 -13.85
C ASP A 418 7.36 17.74 -14.33
N PRO A 419 7.43 18.78 -13.47
CA PRO A 419 7.12 20.15 -13.82
C PRO A 419 8.09 20.74 -14.87
N THR A 420 9.24 20.11 -15.13
CA THR A 420 10.17 20.50 -16.19
C THR A 420 9.70 20.09 -17.58
N THR A 421 8.57 19.37 -17.70
CA THR A 421 7.98 18.96 -18.98
C THR A 421 7.27 20.14 -19.66
N GLN A 422 8.05 21.13 -20.13
CA GLN A 422 7.54 22.40 -20.67
C GLN A 422 7.58 22.52 -22.21
N ASN A 423 8.03 21.48 -22.90
CA ASN A 423 8.12 21.45 -24.37
C ASN A 423 8.02 20.01 -24.91
N ASP A 424 7.88 19.89 -26.25
CA ASP A 424 7.75 18.58 -26.91
C ASP A 424 8.92 17.65 -26.69
N THR A 425 10.14 18.18 -26.64
CA THR A 425 11.33 17.36 -26.40
C THR A 425 11.29 16.74 -24.99
N ALA A 426 10.89 17.52 -23.98
CA ALA A 426 10.73 17.03 -22.62
C ALA A 426 9.57 16.02 -22.53
N PHE A 427 8.46 16.25 -23.24
CA PHE A 427 7.33 15.31 -23.26
C PHE A 427 7.71 13.99 -23.93
N ARG A 428 8.39 14.00 -25.09
CA ARG A 428 8.96 12.79 -25.72
C ARG A 428 9.86 12.00 -24.76
N LYS A 429 10.72 12.71 -24.05
CA LYS A 429 11.60 12.11 -23.04
C LYS A 429 10.79 11.47 -21.91
N SER A 430 9.70 12.09 -21.47
CA SER A 430 8.77 11.55 -20.46
C SER A 430 8.09 10.27 -20.98
N VAL A 431 7.58 10.25 -22.20
CA VAL A 431 6.96 9.06 -22.82
C VAL A 431 7.94 7.89 -22.86
N ILE A 432 9.17 8.13 -23.35
CA ILE A 432 10.22 7.10 -23.38
C ILE A 432 10.66 6.71 -21.96
N GLY A 433 10.68 7.65 -21.02
CA GLY A 433 11.01 7.39 -19.61
C GLY A 433 10.03 6.41 -18.94
N ASN A 434 8.73 6.56 -19.21
CA ASN A 434 7.70 5.65 -18.75
C ASN A 434 7.76 4.28 -19.45
N PHE A 435 8.11 4.26 -20.74
CA PHE A 435 8.17 3.05 -21.55
C PHE A 435 9.52 2.97 -22.31
N PRO A 436 10.62 2.58 -21.66
CA PRO A 436 11.96 2.61 -22.26
C PRO A 436 12.10 1.80 -23.57
N SER A 437 11.29 0.77 -23.75
CA SER A 437 11.26 0.00 -25.00
C SER A 437 10.83 0.83 -26.22
N LEU A 438 10.07 1.91 -26.02
CA LEU A 438 9.66 2.81 -27.11
C LEU A 438 10.83 3.59 -27.74
N ALA A 439 11.98 3.64 -27.08
CA ALA A 439 13.19 4.23 -27.67
C ALA A 439 13.61 3.55 -28.99
N ALA A 440 13.24 2.27 -29.17
CA ALA A 440 13.49 1.52 -30.40
C ALA A 440 12.39 1.73 -31.49
N TYR A 441 11.31 2.45 -31.17
CA TYR A 441 10.13 2.63 -32.00
C TYR A 441 9.77 4.12 -32.13
N PRO A 442 10.55 4.93 -32.86
CA PRO A 442 10.34 6.37 -32.96
C PRO A 442 9.00 6.75 -33.58
N ASP A 443 8.50 5.95 -34.52
CA ASP A 443 7.21 6.20 -35.18
C ASP A 443 6.04 6.06 -34.21
N GLU A 444 6.10 5.14 -33.27
CA GLU A 444 5.12 4.97 -32.20
C GLU A 444 5.17 6.13 -31.20
N VAL A 445 6.37 6.61 -30.89
CA VAL A 445 6.54 7.81 -30.05
C VAL A 445 5.96 9.03 -30.77
N ASP A 446 6.20 9.17 -32.06
CA ASP A 446 5.63 10.23 -32.88
C ASP A 446 4.11 10.17 -32.94
N TYR A 447 3.55 8.98 -33.09
CA TYR A 447 2.09 8.78 -33.04
C TYR A 447 1.51 9.19 -31.69
N ILE A 448 2.12 8.77 -30.59
CA ILE A 448 1.69 9.16 -29.24
C ILE A 448 1.73 10.67 -29.08
N VAL A 449 2.86 11.29 -29.38
CA VAL A 449 3.10 12.72 -29.12
C VAL A 449 2.31 13.63 -30.05
N ASN A 450 2.20 13.28 -31.35
CA ASN A 450 1.61 14.18 -32.35
C ASN A 450 0.15 13.85 -32.70
N THR A 451 -0.29 12.61 -32.49
CA THR A 451 -1.65 12.16 -32.88
C THR A 451 -2.54 11.91 -31.67
N LEU A 452 -2.08 11.15 -30.67
CA LEU A 452 -2.90 10.88 -29.48
C LEU A 452 -2.92 12.08 -28.52
N TYR A 453 -1.80 12.78 -28.40
CA TYR A 453 -1.69 13.98 -27.56
C TYR A 453 -1.10 15.14 -28.37
N PRO A 454 -1.80 15.70 -29.36
CA PRO A 454 -1.25 16.75 -30.21
C PRO A 454 -0.98 18.04 -29.41
N PRO A 455 0.03 18.88 -29.81
CA PRO A 455 0.37 20.13 -29.11
C PRO A 455 -0.65 21.25 -29.42
N ILE A 456 -1.91 21.01 -29.10
CA ILE A 456 -3.03 21.93 -29.28
C ILE A 456 -3.56 22.31 -27.91
N PHE A 457 -3.42 23.58 -27.50
CA PHE A 457 -3.64 24.08 -26.15
C PHE A 457 -4.85 25.02 -26.02
N ASP A 458 -5.79 24.96 -26.96
CA ASP A 458 -7.02 25.75 -26.94
C ASP A 458 -8.19 25.09 -26.21
N GLY A 459 -7.95 23.94 -25.58
CA GLY A 459 -8.95 23.17 -24.84
C GLY A 459 -9.89 22.34 -25.75
N SER A 460 -9.64 22.28 -27.05
CA SER A 460 -10.47 21.51 -28.00
C SER A 460 -10.21 20.00 -27.98
N GLN A 461 -9.13 19.56 -27.34
CA GLN A 461 -8.78 18.17 -27.24
C GLN A 461 -9.69 17.42 -26.24
N ALA A 462 -9.87 16.13 -26.45
CA ALA A 462 -10.71 15.29 -25.58
C ALA A 462 -10.24 15.29 -24.12
N GLN A 463 -8.92 15.37 -23.88
CA GLN A 463 -8.30 15.47 -22.57
C GLN A 463 -8.30 16.91 -22.00
N ASN A 464 -8.81 17.88 -22.74
CA ASN A 464 -9.02 19.28 -22.34
C ASN A 464 -7.78 19.97 -21.70
N TYR A 465 -6.57 19.65 -22.15
CA TYR A 465 -5.35 20.30 -21.66
C TYR A 465 -5.10 21.65 -22.36
N THR A 466 -4.62 22.62 -21.60
CA THR A 466 -4.34 23.99 -22.07
C THR A 466 -2.88 24.40 -21.93
N THR A 467 -2.04 23.53 -21.41
CA THR A 467 -0.58 23.75 -21.26
C THR A 467 0.18 22.46 -21.56
N GLN A 468 1.48 22.59 -21.80
CA GLN A 468 2.36 21.45 -22.03
C GLN A 468 2.41 20.51 -20.83
N LEU A 469 2.41 21.05 -19.59
CA LEU A 469 2.41 20.26 -18.38
C LEU A 469 1.10 19.46 -18.21
N LEU A 470 -0.05 20.09 -18.48
CA LEU A 470 -1.35 19.40 -18.44
C LEU A 470 -1.46 18.32 -19.53
N ARG A 471 -0.85 18.53 -20.70
CA ARG A 471 -0.72 17.52 -21.76
C ARG A 471 0.05 16.29 -21.29
N ALA A 472 1.20 16.50 -20.64
CA ALA A 472 1.99 15.42 -20.06
C ALA A 472 1.25 14.72 -18.91
N SER A 473 0.53 15.48 -18.09
CA SER A 473 -0.32 14.93 -17.02
C SER A 473 -1.46 14.09 -17.59
N ALA A 474 -2.12 14.50 -18.67
CA ALA A 474 -3.16 13.71 -19.33
C ALA A 474 -2.61 12.36 -19.82
N PHE A 475 -1.43 12.34 -20.46
CA PHE A 475 -0.76 11.10 -20.84
C PHE A 475 -0.47 10.21 -19.62
N ASN A 476 0.17 10.76 -18.58
CA ASN A 476 0.49 10.00 -17.36
C ASN A 476 -0.78 9.44 -16.69
N PHE A 477 -1.85 10.23 -16.69
CA PHE A 477 -3.15 9.83 -16.11
C PHE A 477 -3.79 8.67 -16.86
N GLU A 478 -3.82 8.74 -18.19
CA GLU A 478 -4.41 7.68 -19.00
C GLU A 478 -3.64 6.38 -18.91
N VAL A 479 -2.31 6.41 -19.03
CA VAL A 479 -1.49 5.20 -19.02
C VAL A 479 -1.39 4.54 -17.65
N SER A 480 -1.50 5.29 -16.56
CA SER A 480 -1.44 4.74 -15.22
C SER A 480 -2.82 4.36 -14.66
N LEU A 481 -3.79 5.28 -14.68
CA LEU A 481 -5.06 5.14 -13.95
C LEU A 481 -6.24 4.78 -14.87
N THR A 482 -6.47 5.56 -15.92
CA THR A 482 -7.67 5.42 -16.76
C THR A 482 -7.70 4.07 -17.47
N CYS A 483 -6.59 3.64 -18.06
CA CYS A 483 -6.52 2.35 -18.76
C CYS A 483 -6.76 1.17 -17.81
N SER A 484 -6.23 1.21 -16.61
CA SER A 484 -6.47 0.16 -15.60
C SER A 484 -7.95 0.04 -15.24
N ASN A 485 -8.60 1.17 -14.95
CA ASN A 485 -10.05 1.22 -14.67
C ASN A 485 -10.89 0.79 -15.87
N TYR A 486 -10.54 1.24 -17.08
CA TYR A 486 -11.24 0.84 -18.30
C TYR A 486 -11.25 -0.68 -18.49
N TYR A 487 -10.10 -1.33 -18.40
CA TYR A 487 -10.01 -2.77 -18.60
C TYR A 487 -10.65 -3.57 -17.47
N LEU A 488 -10.61 -3.09 -16.23
CA LEU A 488 -11.34 -3.67 -15.10
C LEU A 488 -12.85 -3.62 -15.35
N ASN A 489 -13.39 -2.44 -15.67
CA ASN A 489 -14.81 -2.28 -15.96
C ASN A 489 -15.24 -3.13 -17.15
N LYS A 490 -14.45 -3.20 -18.22
CA LYS A 490 -14.75 -4.05 -19.37
C LYS A 490 -14.75 -5.55 -19.03
N ALA A 491 -13.82 -6.01 -18.19
CA ALA A 491 -13.72 -7.41 -17.78
C ALA A 491 -14.87 -7.83 -16.86
N PHE A 492 -15.37 -6.90 -16.02
CA PHE A 492 -16.41 -7.13 -15.02
C PHE A 492 -17.72 -6.40 -15.35
N ALA A 493 -18.03 -6.12 -16.63
CA ALA A 493 -19.13 -5.27 -17.09
C ALA A 493 -20.50 -5.57 -16.47
N ASN A 494 -20.74 -6.80 -15.99
CA ASN A 494 -21.99 -7.21 -15.34
C ASN A 494 -21.92 -7.19 -13.79
N SER A 495 -20.76 -6.84 -13.21
CA SER A 495 -20.50 -6.91 -11.77
C SER A 495 -19.60 -5.77 -11.24
N SER A 496 -19.37 -4.72 -12.04
CA SER A 496 -18.63 -3.52 -11.64
C SER A 496 -19.59 -2.37 -11.28
N TYR A 497 -19.22 -1.61 -10.26
CA TYR A 497 -19.94 -0.43 -9.77
C TYR A 497 -19.01 0.77 -9.70
#